data_2a10735811fec5641de3304bb5e8a414
#
_entry.id   2a10735811fec5641de3304bb5e8a414
#
_cell.length_a   1.000
_cell.length_b   1.000
_cell.length_c   1.000
_cell.angle_alpha   90.00
_cell.angle_beta   90.00
_cell.angle_gamma   90.00
#
_symmetry.space_group_name_H-M   'P 1'
#
loop_
_entity.id
_entity.type
_entity.pdbx_description
1 polymer ?
#
loop_
_entity_poly.entity_id
_entity_poly.type
_entity_poly.pdbx_seq_one_letter_code
_entity_poly.pdbx_strand_id
1 'polypeptide(L)'
;MRVLVLNGSPKGDKSNTYRLTSAFLDGLRQTQPVEAETIEVGKLHLLPCRGCFACWSKTPGKCVLQDDMGGVIGKILAADVLIWSFPLYYFSIPGQLKLLIDRQLPMSLPFMTDTESGGHPSRYDRSGQRQVVISTCGFYTAEGNYDAVDAQVSRLCGKDGYTSVYCGQGELFRVPALRQRTDAYLELVKQAGAEFARGAILPETTRALRQPLFPRAVFEQMADASWGVSREDAAAAKTPEAGRLSPAQAFTRQMAALYDPSTWDGRDRVLEFFYTDTGETCQIVLGKDGQRVLQSDFLPCTTRIETPLSVWQKIGSGELDGKQAMMEHQYRVAGDFSVMLHWDEIFGLGVAAPQPSAEPRKKTNMTLMLLPWMAIWIALSIHAQIGA
;
A
#
# COMPACT_ATOMS: atom_id res chain seq x y z
N MET A 1 -8.13 24.01 10.61
CA MET A 1 -8.39 23.31 9.33
C MET A 1 -9.38 22.19 9.60
N ARG A 2 -10.52 22.20 8.90
CA ARG A 2 -11.54 21.14 8.99
C ARG A 2 -11.25 20.08 7.95
N VAL A 3 -11.09 18.84 8.38
CA VAL A 3 -10.77 17.70 7.52
C VAL A 3 -11.92 16.69 7.59
N LEU A 4 -12.49 16.35 6.46
CA LEU A 4 -13.47 15.29 6.36
C LEU A 4 -12.81 14.05 5.69
N VAL A 5 -12.85 12.92 6.38
CA VAL A 5 -12.43 11.63 5.83
C VAL A 5 -13.66 10.83 5.43
N LEU A 6 -13.76 10.46 4.15
CA LEU A 6 -14.73 9.51 3.64
C LEU A 6 -14.06 8.13 3.59
N ASN A 7 -14.27 7.34 4.64
CA ASN A 7 -13.70 6.00 4.74
C ASN A 7 -14.61 4.97 4.04
N GLY A 8 -14.20 4.57 2.85
CA GLY A 8 -14.90 3.56 2.03
C GLY A 8 -14.47 2.12 2.31
N SER A 9 -13.64 1.87 3.33
CA SER A 9 -13.27 0.51 3.69
C SER A 9 -14.39 -0.19 4.45
N PRO A 10 -14.79 -1.43 4.06
CA PRO A 10 -15.76 -2.21 4.84
C PRO A 10 -15.26 -2.60 6.23
N LYS A 11 -13.93 -2.54 6.49
CA LYS A 11 -13.33 -2.79 7.81
C LYS A 11 -13.30 -1.55 8.71
N GLY A 12 -13.80 -0.40 8.22
CA GLY A 12 -13.82 0.87 8.96
C GLY A 12 -12.43 1.32 9.41
N ASP A 13 -12.33 1.75 10.66
CA ASP A 13 -11.08 2.22 11.31
C ASP A 13 -10.02 1.12 11.50
N LYS A 14 -10.41 -0.16 11.42
CA LYS A 14 -9.49 -1.32 11.51
C LYS A 14 -8.84 -1.67 10.18
N SER A 15 -9.08 -0.90 9.13
CA SER A 15 -8.52 -1.18 7.81
C SER A 15 -7.04 -0.74 7.70
N ASN A 16 -6.29 -1.46 6.87
CA ASN A 16 -4.92 -1.09 6.56
C ASN A 16 -4.84 0.31 5.93
N THR A 17 -5.78 0.65 5.05
CA THR A 17 -5.86 1.99 4.45
C THR A 17 -6.10 3.07 5.49
N TYR A 18 -6.93 2.81 6.50
CA TYR A 18 -7.18 3.80 7.55
C TYR A 18 -5.96 4.04 8.43
N ARG A 19 -5.05 3.07 8.59
CA ARG A 19 -3.76 3.29 9.26
C ARG A 19 -2.93 4.34 8.52
N LEU A 20 -2.89 4.29 7.17
CA LEU A 20 -2.23 5.32 6.37
C LEU A 20 -2.93 6.68 6.54
N THR A 21 -4.27 6.68 6.53
CA THR A 21 -5.07 7.90 6.72
C THR A 21 -4.82 8.53 8.09
N SER A 22 -4.74 7.71 9.14
CA SER A 22 -4.42 8.17 10.49
C SER A 22 -3.02 8.78 10.56
N ALA A 23 -2.02 8.12 9.99
CA ALA A 23 -0.66 8.65 9.92
C ALA A 23 -0.59 9.99 9.14
N PHE A 24 -1.32 10.10 8.05
CA PHE A 24 -1.41 11.36 7.29
C PHE A 24 -2.05 12.48 8.11
N LEU A 25 -3.14 12.18 8.83
CA LEU A 25 -3.79 13.13 9.75
C LEU A 25 -2.85 13.56 10.88
N ASP A 26 -2.05 12.65 11.41
CA ASP A 26 -1.06 12.99 12.44
C ASP A 26 0.02 13.93 11.90
N GLY A 27 0.41 13.76 10.65
CA GLY A 27 1.28 14.70 9.95
C GLY A 27 0.65 16.10 9.81
N LEU A 28 -0.62 16.19 9.43
CA LEU A 28 -1.34 17.45 9.36
C LEU A 28 -1.34 18.17 10.73
N ARG A 29 -1.61 17.41 11.81
CA ARG A 29 -1.68 17.93 13.20
C ARG A 29 -0.34 18.46 13.71
N GLN A 30 0.78 17.99 13.17
CA GLN A 30 2.11 18.51 13.52
C GLN A 30 2.35 19.95 13.07
N THR A 31 1.58 20.44 12.10
CA THR A 31 1.81 21.75 11.48
C THR A 31 0.78 22.80 11.89
N GLN A 32 -0.43 22.39 12.21
CA GLN A 32 -1.54 23.28 12.55
C GLN A 32 -2.67 22.55 13.29
N PRO A 33 -3.54 23.26 14.00
CA PRO A 33 -4.74 22.67 14.58
C PRO A 33 -5.66 22.07 13.50
N VAL A 34 -6.05 20.81 13.69
CA VAL A 34 -6.89 20.03 12.76
C VAL A 34 -8.10 19.49 13.50
N GLU A 35 -9.27 19.85 13.02
CA GLU A 35 -10.54 19.24 13.38
C GLU A 35 -10.87 18.20 12.29
N ALA A 36 -10.70 16.92 12.61
CA ALA A 36 -10.92 15.82 11.68
C ALA A 36 -12.18 15.04 12.05
N GLU A 37 -13.08 14.90 11.09
CA GLU A 37 -14.24 14.00 11.16
C GLU A 37 -14.06 12.85 10.19
N THR A 38 -14.38 11.62 10.61
CA THR A 38 -14.38 10.43 9.74
C THR A 38 -15.79 9.91 9.59
N ILE A 39 -16.24 9.77 8.34
CA ILE A 39 -17.47 9.08 7.97
C ILE A 39 -17.10 7.69 7.47
N GLU A 40 -17.54 6.65 8.17
CA GLU A 40 -17.50 5.28 7.68
C GLU A 40 -18.63 5.07 6.69
N VAL A 41 -18.33 5.13 5.40
CA VAL A 41 -19.35 5.11 4.33
C VAL A 41 -20.19 3.82 4.35
N GLY A 42 -19.60 2.71 4.76
CA GLY A 42 -20.32 1.43 4.91
C GLY A 42 -21.39 1.42 6.02
N LYS A 43 -21.38 2.40 6.94
CA LYS A 43 -22.39 2.54 8.01
C LYS A 43 -23.53 3.47 7.64
N LEU A 44 -23.41 4.19 6.50
CA LEU A 44 -24.45 5.10 6.05
C LEU A 44 -25.60 4.35 5.39
N HIS A 45 -26.82 4.82 5.62
CA HIS A 45 -27.97 4.43 4.85
C HIS A 45 -28.02 5.30 3.58
N LEU A 46 -27.50 4.78 2.46
CA LEU A 46 -27.48 5.44 1.16
C LEU A 46 -28.26 4.65 0.12
N LEU A 47 -29.23 5.27 -0.51
CA LEU A 47 -29.94 4.70 -1.64
C LEU A 47 -29.21 5.04 -2.95
N PRO A 48 -29.21 4.14 -3.97
CA PRO A 48 -28.61 4.42 -5.26
C PRO A 48 -29.27 5.61 -5.96
N CYS A 49 -28.46 6.39 -6.69
CA CYS A 49 -28.98 7.46 -7.54
C CYS A 49 -29.94 6.87 -8.61
N ARG A 50 -31.14 7.46 -8.73
CA ARG A 50 -32.15 7.01 -9.71
C ARG A 50 -32.05 7.71 -11.06
N GLY A 51 -31.12 8.64 -11.24
CA GLY A 51 -30.99 9.43 -12.47
C GLY A 51 -32.22 10.31 -12.78
N CYS A 52 -33.00 10.66 -11.75
CA CYS A 52 -34.29 11.40 -11.96
C CYS A 52 -34.11 12.90 -12.21
N PHE A 53 -32.90 13.44 -11.98
CA PHE A 53 -32.55 14.86 -12.14
C PHE A 53 -33.44 15.85 -11.38
N ALA A 54 -34.22 15.39 -10.40
CA ALA A 54 -35.02 16.27 -9.54
C ALA A 54 -34.17 17.30 -8.79
N CYS A 55 -32.95 16.92 -8.40
CA CYS A 55 -31.97 17.81 -7.77
C CYS A 55 -31.44 18.94 -8.67
N TRP A 56 -31.77 18.94 -9.93
CA TRP A 56 -31.53 20.04 -10.88
C TRP A 56 -32.78 20.85 -11.23
N SER A 57 -33.95 20.19 -11.23
CA SER A 57 -35.19 20.78 -11.69
C SER A 57 -36.19 21.11 -10.58
N LYS A 58 -36.62 20.09 -9.80
CA LYS A 58 -37.70 20.23 -8.81
C LYS A 58 -37.18 20.71 -7.44
N THR A 59 -36.03 20.22 -7.04
CA THR A 59 -35.40 20.54 -5.72
C THR A 59 -33.94 20.93 -5.91
N PRO A 60 -33.64 22.09 -6.57
CA PRO A 60 -32.28 22.46 -6.92
C PRO A 60 -31.32 22.41 -5.73
N GLY A 61 -30.22 21.63 -5.87
CA GLY A 61 -29.21 21.44 -4.84
C GLY A 61 -29.58 20.42 -3.75
N LYS A 62 -30.78 19.78 -3.82
CA LYS A 62 -31.21 18.78 -2.83
C LYS A 62 -31.69 17.51 -3.53
N CYS A 63 -31.28 16.34 -3.03
CA CYS A 63 -31.82 15.08 -3.50
C CYS A 63 -33.22 14.85 -2.92
N VAL A 64 -34.11 14.23 -3.73
CA VAL A 64 -35.47 13.85 -3.28
C VAL A 64 -35.46 12.57 -2.43
N LEU A 65 -34.39 11.78 -2.46
CA LEU A 65 -34.26 10.59 -1.63
C LEU A 65 -33.99 11.01 -0.18
N GLN A 66 -34.73 10.39 0.73
CA GLN A 66 -34.63 10.66 2.18
C GLN A 66 -33.67 9.62 2.78
N ASP A 67 -32.40 9.97 2.88
CA ASP A 67 -31.33 9.17 3.45
C ASP A 67 -30.18 10.06 3.99
N ASP A 68 -29.06 9.47 4.38
CA ASP A 68 -27.95 10.20 5.01
C ASP A 68 -27.21 11.16 4.07
N MET A 69 -27.45 11.09 2.75
CA MET A 69 -26.67 11.85 1.77
C MET A 69 -26.77 13.36 1.96
N GLY A 70 -27.92 13.86 2.41
CA GLY A 70 -28.08 15.30 2.66
C GLY A 70 -27.11 15.83 3.72
N GLY A 71 -26.97 15.10 4.81
CA GLY A 71 -26.00 15.42 5.88
C GLY A 71 -24.54 15.30 5.40
N VAL A 72 -24.26 14.27 4.60
CA VAL A 72 -22.91 14.06 4.04
C VAL A 72 -22.52 15.22 3.11
N ILE A 73 -23.41 15.66 2.23
CA ILE A 73 -23.16 16.83 1.36
C ILE A 73 -22.82 18.07 2.20
N GLY A 74 -23.58 18.33 3.27
CA GLY A 74 -23.30 19.47 4.17
C GLY A 74 -21.88 19.42 4.76
N LYS A 75 -21.43 18.24 5.18
CA LYS A 75 -20.07 18.03 5.71
C LYS A 75 -18.99 18.17 4.64
N ILE A 76 -19.24 17.64 3.43
CA ILE A 76 -18.33 17.80 2.29
C ILE A 76 -18.14 19.29 1.97
N LEU A 77 -19.21 20.07 1.95
CA LEU A 77 -19.16 21.52 1.66
C LEU A 77 -18.49 22.32 2.77
N ALA A 78 -18.54 21.84 4.01
CA ALA A 78 -17.93 22.51 5.15
C ALA A 78 -16.43 22.22 5.33
N ALA A 79 -15.89 21.20 4.68
CA ALA A 79 -14.52 20.77 4.86
C ALA A 79 -13.53 21.62 4.04
N ASP A 80 -12.38 21.95 4.66
CA ASP A 80 -11.25 22.58 3.98
C ASP A 80 -10.42 21.54 3.21
N VAL A 81 -10.37 20.31 3.75
CA VAL A 81 -9.71 19.13 3.10
C VAL A 81 -10.67 17.95 3.09
N LEU A 82 -10.83 17.33 1.95
CA LEU A 82 -11.60 16.10 1.77
C LEU A 82 -10.64 14.94 1.48
N ILE A 83 -10.65 13.93 2.34
CA ILE A 83 -9.83 12.72 2.17
C ILE A 83 -10.72 11.56 1.78
N TRP A 84 -10.44 10.97 0.62
CA TRP A 84 -11.02 9.73 0.12
C TRP A 84 -10.13 8.59 0.54
N SER A 85 -10.55 7.80 1.54
CA SER A 85 -9.77 6.71 2.14
C SER A 85 -10.42 5.37 1.83
N PHE A 86 -9.79 4.51 1.00
CA PHE A 86 -10.41 3.25 0.60
C PHE A 86 -9.38 2.21 0.12
N PRO A 87 -9.63 0.91 0.30
CA PRO A 87 -8.87 -0.14 -0.37
C PRO A 87 -9.25 -0.20 -1.86
N LEU A 88 -8.29 -0.49 -2.72
CA LEU A 88 -8.56 -0.72 -4.14
C LEU A 88 -9.31 -2.05 -4.31
N TYR A 89 -10.50 -2.03 -4.88
CA TYR A 89 -11.30 -3.21 -5.20
C TYR A 89 -11.55 -3.30 -6.69
N TYR A 90 -11.13 -4.43 -7.31
CA TYR A 90 -11.25 -4.64 -8.76
C TYR A 90 -10.77 -3.42 -9.57
N PHE A 91 -9.58 -2.92 -9.22
CA PHE A 91 -8.91 -1.77 -9.85
C PHE A 91 -9.68 -0.45 -9.75
N SER A 92 -10.64 -0.30 -8.84
CA SER A 92 -11.45 0.89 -8.69
C SER A 92 -11.86 1.17 -7.24
N ILE A 93 -12.71 2.17 -7.08
CA ILE A 93 -13.29 2.61 -5.80
C ILE A 93 -14.33 1.56 -5.35
N PRO A 94 -14.38 1.19 -4.06
CA PRO A 94 -15.38 0.27 -3.53
C PRO A 94 -16.83 0.73 -3.79
N GLY A 95 -17.74 -0.22 -3.99
CA GLY A 95 -19.12 0.04 -4.39
C GLY A 95 -19.88 1.04 -3.49
N GLN A 96 -19.73 0.93 -2.16
CA GLN A 96 -20.37 1.87 -1.22
C GLN A 96 -19.87 3.31 -1.38
N LEU A 97 -18.56 3.49 -1.60
CA LEU A 97 -17.97 4.80 -1.84
C LEU A 97 -18.38 5.34 -3.21
N LYS A 98 -18.48 4.47 -4.24
CA LYS A 98 -18.99 4.84 -5.57
C LYS A 98 -20.45 5.28 -5.49
N LEU A 99 -21.26 4.61 -4.70
CA LEU A 99 -22.64 5.01 -4.43
C LEU A 99 -22.72 6.46 -3.88
N LEU A 100 -21.88 6.80 -2.91
CA LEU A 100 -21.79 8.16 -2.37
C LEU A 100 -21.36 9.16 -3.45
N ILE A 101 -20.40 8.81 -4.30
CA ILE A 101 -19.94 9.67 -5.40
C ILE A 101 -21.09 9.96 -6.36
N ASP A 102 -21.87 8.95 -6.78
CA ASP A 102 -23.00 9.12 -7.69
C ASP A 102 -24.12 10.01 -7.10
N ARG A 103 -24.20 10.08 -5.78
CA ARG A 103 -25.17 10.87 -5.05
C ARG A 103 -24.74 12.34 -4.84
N GLN A 104 -23.54 12.75 -5.34
CA GLN A 104 -23.09 14.15 -5.29
C GLN A 104 -23.70 15.04 -6.39
N LEU A 105 -24.50 14.49 -7.27
CA LEU A 105 -25.13 15.23 -8.37
C LEU A 105 -25.85 16.55 -7.93
N PRO A 106 -26.48 16.67 -6.74
CA PRO A 106 -27.02 17.94 -6.24
C PRO A 106 -26.00 19.08 -6.12
N MET A 107 -24.70 18.73 -6.02
CA MET A 107 -23.62 19.71 -5.89
C MET A 107 -23.22 20.32 -7.25
N SER A 108 -23.76 19.83 -8.36
CA SER A 108 -23.50 20.31 -9.71
C SER A 108 -24.70 21.11 -10.25
N LEU A 109 -24.44 22.00 -11.21
CA LEU A 109 -25.44 22.69 -11.98
C LEU A 109 -25.79 21.89 -13.24
N PRO A 110 -27.01 22.04 -13.81
CA PRO A 110 -27.44 21.28 -14.97
C PRO A 110 -26.80 21.74 -16.30
N PHE A 111 -26.09 22.86 -16.30
CA PHE A 111 -25.49 23.44 -17.49
C PHE A 111 -24.23 22.73 -17.91
N MET A 112 -23.94 22.67 -19.18
CA MET A 112 -22.67 22.14 -19.70
C MET A 112 -21.57 23.19 -19.51
N THR A 113 -20.34 22.70 -19.17
CA THR A 113 -19.15 23.55 -19.20
C THR A 113 -18.61 23.67 -20.61
N ASP A 114 -18.01 24.80 -20.93
CA ASP A 114 -17.33 25.02 -22.21
C ASP A 114 -15.90 24.48 -22.15
N THR A 115 -15.77 23.17 -21.91
CA THR A 115 -14.52 22.43 -21.90
C THR A 115 -14.56 21.34 -22.96
N GLU A 116 -13.41 21.00 -23.55
CA GLU A 116 -13.27 20.00 -24.62
C GLU A 116 -13.96 18.67 -24.30
N SER A 117 -13.89 18.23 -23.04
CA SER A 117 -14.51 16.96 -22.60
C SER A 117 -15.93 17.10 -22.07
N GLY A 118 -16.46 18.32 -21.99
CA GLY A 118 -17.73 18.63 -21.36
C GLY A 118 -17.71 18.39 -19.85
N GLY A 119 -18.76 18.79 -19.16
CA GLY A 119 -18.92 18.60 -17.72
C GLY A 119 -20.06 19.47 -17.20
N HIS A 120 -20.24 19.45 -15.88
CA HIS A 120 -21.22 20.29 -15.18
C HIS A 120 -20.48 21.15 -14.16
N PRO A 121 -20.68 22.48 -14.14
CA PRO A 121 -20.01 23.33 -13.18
C PRO A 121 -20.50 23.04 -11.75
N SER A 122 -19.65 23.26 -10.77
CA SER A 122 -20.04 23.16 -9.37
C SER A 122 -21.10 24.19 -9.03
N ARG A 123 -22.11 23.80 -8.25
CA ARG A 123 -23.11 24.72 -7.68
C ARG A 123 -22.52 25.60 -6.58
N TYR A 124 -21.47 25.12 -5.92
CA TYR A 124 -20.85 25.76 -4.75
C TYR A 124 -19.41 26.15 -5.07
N ASP A 125 -18.94 27.24 -4.49
CA ASP A 125 -17.53 27.56 -4.53
C ASP A 125 -16.75 26.57 -3.63
N ARG A 126 -15.90 25.79 -4.25
CA ARG A 126 -15.03 24.81 -3.61
C ARG A 126 -13.55 25.02 -4.00
N SER A 127 -13.24 26.18 -4.55
CA SER A 127 -11.88 26.51 -5.02
C SER A 127 -10.82 26.42 -3.92
N GLY A 128 -11.18 26.70 -2.67
CA GLY A 128 -10.29 26.56 -1.50
C GLY A 128 -10.23 25.14 -0.92
N GLN A 129 -11.07 24.20 -1.37
CA GLN A 129 -11.11 22.84 -0.83
C GLN A 129 -10.05 21.95 -1.51
N ARG A 130 -9.19 21.35 -0.70
CA ARG A 130 -8.15 20.44 -1.17
C ARG A 130 -8.62 18.98 -1.10
N GLN A 131 -8.27 18.20 -2.11
CA GLN A 131 -8.64 16.80 -2.22
C GLN A 131 -7.44 15.88 -2.01
N VAL A 132 -7.61 14.82 -1.23
CA VAL A 132 -6.57 13.80 -1.01
C VAL A 132 -7.18 12.42 -1.23
N VAL A 133 -6.48 11.55 -1.94
CA VAL A 133 -6.85 10.15 -2.12
C VAL A 133 -5.81 9.29 -1.42
N ILE A 134 -6.21 8.52 -0.43
CA ILE A 134 -5.35 7.57 0.28
C ILE A 134 -5.91 6.18 0.04
N SER A 135 -5.12 5.31 -0.58
CA SER A 135 -5.57 3.97 -0.91
C SER A 135 -4.46 2.93 -0.82
N THR A 136 -4.85 1.71 -0.45
CA THR A 136 -3.97 0.54 -0.43
C THR A 136 -4.49 -0.52 -1.37
N CYS A 137 -3.60 -1.28 -2.01
CA CYS A 137 -3.96 -2.45 -2.79
C CYS A 137 -3.15 -3.68 -2.35
N GLY A 138 -3.68 -4.87 -2.65
CA GLY A 138 -3.00 -6.15 -2.40
C GLY A 138 -1.99 -6.54 -3.47
N PHE A 139 -1.73 -5.70 -4.48
CA PHE A 139 -0.76 -5.96 -5.53
C PHE A 139 0.66 -5.58 -5.09
N TYR A 140 1.66 -6.11 -5.80
CA TYR A 140 3.06 -5.81 -5.53
C TYR A 140 3.37 -4.31 -5.56
N THR A 141 2.82 -3.59 -6.52
CA THR A 141 3.00 -2.14 -6.69
C THR A 141 1.65 -1.43 -6.84
N ALA A 142 1.62 -0.16 -6.51
CA ALA A 142 0.50 0.73 -6.85
C ALA A 142 0.53 1.15 -8.33
N GLU A 143 1.71 1.19 -8.95
CA GLU A 143 1.91 1.66 -10.32
C GLU A 143 1.12 0.80 -11.32
N GLY A 144 0.36 1.46 -12.20
CA GLY A 144 -0.52 0.83 -13.19
C GLY A 144 -1.82 0.22 -12.63
N ASN A 145 -1.97 0.13 -11.32
CA ASN A 145 -3.17 -0.46 -10.71
C ASN A 145 -4.25 0.58 -10.37
N TYR A 146 -3.91 1.86 -10.36
CA TYR A 146 -4.81 2.96 -9.99
C TYR A 146 -5.30 3.80 -11.19
N ASP A 147 -5.00 3.44 -12.43
CA ASP A 147 -5.32 4.22 -13.63
C ASP A 147 -6.82 4.54 -13.74
N ALA A 148 -7.69 3.57 -13.40
CA ALA A 148 -9.15 3.79 -13.41
C ALA A 148 -9.59 4.74 -12.28
N VAL A 149 -8.95 4.69 -11.11
CA VAL A 149 -9.20 5.61 -10.01
C VAL A 149 -8.75 7.02 -10.40
N ASP A 150 -7.54 7.16 -10.93
CA ASP A 150 -7.00 8.45 -11.37
C ASP A 150 -7.83 9.06 -12.50
N ALA A 151 -8.28 8.26 -13.46
CA ALA A 151 -9.18 8.72 -14.51
C ALA A 151 -10.50 9.25 -13.93
N GLN A 152 -11.10 8.56 -12.96
CA GLN A 152 -12.33 9.01 -12.31
C GLN A 152 -12.11 10.26 -11.47
N VAL A 153 -11.09 10.27 -10.60
CA VAL A 153 -10.82 11.38 -9.68
C VAL A 153 -10.43 12.64 -10.45
N SER A 154 -9.63 12.51 -11.53
CA SER A 154 -9.30 13.63 -12.41
C SER A 154 -10.52 14.28 -13.06
N ARG A 155 -11.59 13.51 -13.32
CA ARG A 155 -12.87 14.05 -13.82
C ARG A 155 -13.65 14.78 -12.72
N LEU A 156 -13.51 14.37 -11.45
CA LEU A 156 -14.22 14.97 -10.33
C LEU A 156 -13.52 16.24 -9.81
N CYS A 157 -12.20 16.27 -9.81
CA CYS A 157 -11.39 17.28 -9.13
C CYS A 157 -10.53 18.13 -10.08
N GLY A 158 -10.43 17.76 -11.37
CA GLY A 158 -9.42 18.27 -12.28
C GLY A 158 -8.15 17.43 -12.25
N LYS A 159 -7.35 17.49 -13.32
CA LYS A 159 -6.15 16.66 -13.50
C LYS A 159 -5.13 16.83 -12.36
N ASP A 160 -4.94 18.06 -11.91
CA ASP A 160 -4.01 18.42 -10.85
C ASP A 160 -4.74 18.82 -9.55
N GLY A 161 -6.04 18.52 -9.46
CA GLY A 161 -6.92 18.98 -8.39
C GLY A 161 -6.92 18.09 -7.14
N TYR A 162 -6.06 17.06 -7.08
CA TYR A 162 -5.96 16.16 -5.94
C TYR A 162 -4.54 15.70 -5.68
N THR A 163 -4.29 15.27 -4.44
CA THR A 163 -3.05 14.63 -4.01
C THR A 163 -3.32 13.15 -3.75
N SER A 164 -2.49 12.24 -4.26
CA SER A 164 -2.64 10.80 -4.04
C SER A 164 -1.53 10.22 -3.17
N VAL A 165 -1.90 9.30 -2.28
CA VAL A 165 -1.01 8.42 -1.51
C VAL A 165 -1.48 6.99 -1.75
N TYR A 166 -0.86 6.30 -2.70
CA TYR A 166 -1.17 4.92 -3.06
C TYR A 166 -0.09 3.98 -2.56
N CYS A 167 -0.50 2.93 -1.88
CA CYS A 167 0.41 1.94 -1.32
C CYS A 167 0.08 0.54 -1.86
N GLY A 168 1.04 -0.07 -2.54
CA GLY A 168 1.01 -1.50 -2.85
C GLY A 168 1.29 -2.33 -1.59
N GLN A 169 1.14 -3.66 -1.70
CA GLN A 169 1.43 -4.59 -0.60
C GLN A 169 0.62 -4.30 0.68
N GLY A 170 -0.55 -3.70 0.55
CA GLY A 170 -1.35 -3.17 1.66
C GLY A 170 -1.76 -4.21 2.70
N GLU A 171 -1.82 -5.50 2.34
CA GLU A 171 -2.14 -6.57 3.28
C GLU A 171 -1.03 -6.83 4.32
N LEU A 172 0.20 -6.40 4.05
CA LEU A 172 1.32 -6.58 4.97
C LEU A 172 1.18 -5.76 6.27
N PHE A 173 0.39 -4.67 6.25
CA PHE A 173 0.15 -3.86 7.44
C PHE A 173 -0.58 -4.60 8.56
N ARG A 174 -1.22 -5.73 8.27
CA ARG A 174 -1.86 -6.58 9.30
C ARG A 174 -0.94 -7.66 9.86
N VAL A 175 0.28 -7.84 9.31
CA VAL A 175 1.23 -8.88 9.72
C VAL A 175 2.12 -8.33 10.83
N PRO A 176 1.95 -8.77 12.10
CA PRO A 176 2.68 -8.20 13.24
C PRO A 176 4.19 -8.32 13.10
N ALA A 177 4.70 -9.43 12.56
CA ALA A 177 6.12 -9.67 12.32
C ALA A 177 6.77 -8.64 11.36
N LEU A 178 5.99 -7.89 10.59
CA LEU A 178 6.49 -6.90 9.64
C LEU A 178 6.31 -5.45 10.14
N ARG A 179 5.95 -5.29 11.43
CA ARG A 179 5.61 -3.99 12.01
C ARG A 179 6.73 -2.96 11.81
N GLN A 180 7.99 -3.33 12.02
CA GLN A 180 9.11 -2.40 11.84
C GLN A 180 9.11 -1.75 10.44
N ARG A 181 8.91 -2.55 9.40
CA ARG A 181 8.87 -2.06 8.01
C ARG A 181 7.62 -1.25 7.72
N THR A 182 6.47 -1.72 8.17
CA THR A 182 5.20 -1.02 7.95
C THR A 182 5.13 0.29 8.73
N ASP A 183 5.68 0.36 9.95
CA ASP A 183 5.73 1.58 10.75
C ASP A 183 6.69 2.61 10.13
N ALA A 184 7.83 2.19 9.58
CA ALA A 184 8.71 3.07 8.81
C ALA A 184 7.98 3.70 7.60
N TYR A 185 7.15 2.94 6.91
CA TYR A 185 6.31 3.49 5.83
C TYR A 185 5.24 4.46 6.35
N LEU A 186 4.62 4.17 7.50
CA LEU A 186 3.65 5.08 8.13
C LEU A 186 4.29 6.42 8.53
N GLU A 187 5.57 6.43 8.97
CA GLU A 187 6.29 7.68 9.21
C GLU A 187 6.49 8.50 7.92
N LEU A 188 6.73 7.87 6.76
CA LEU A 188 6.75 8.58 5.47
C LEU A 188 5.37 9.16 5.12
N VAL A 189 4.28 8.43 5.40
CA VAL A 189 2.91 8.94 5.19
C VAL A 189 2.62 10.11 6.11
N LYS A 190 3.08 10.07 7.36
CA LYS A 190 2.97 11.17 8.32
C LYS A 190 3.76 12.39 7.86
N GLN A 191 5.00 12.19 7.37
CA GLN A 191 5.77 13.25 6.74
C GLN A 191 5.02 13.88 5.56
N ALA A 192 4.43 13.05 4.68
CA ALA A 192 3.61 13.54 3.57
C ALA A 192 2.42 14.40 4.03
N GLY A 193 1.77 14.04 5.14
CA GLY A 193 0.72 14.86 5.75
C GLY A 193 1.24 16.23 6.22
N ALA A 194 2.40 16.27 6.87
CA ALA A 194 3.02 17.51 7.31
C ALA A 194 3.44 18.42 6.13
N GLU A 195 3.97 17.84 5.07
CA GLU A 195 4.34 18.56 3.84
C GLU A 195 3.11 19.07 3.10
N PHE A 196 2.07 18.25 2.95
CA PHE A 196 0.80 18.65 2.38
C PHE A 196 0.19 19.86 3.12
N ALA A 197 0.25 19.92 4.43
CA ALA A 197 -0.24 21.06 5.20
C ALA A 197 0.51 22.36 4.87
N ARG A 198 1.78 22.28 4.46
CA ARG A 198 2.62 23.41 4.04
C ARG A 198 2.44 23.81 2.56
N GLY A 199 1.65 23.06 1.82
CA GLY A 199 1.39 23.33 0.40
C GLY A 199 1.29 22.04 -0.43
N ALA A 200 2.35 21.28 -0.56
CA ALA A 200 2.40 20.04 -1.37
C ALA A 200 3.36 19.02 -0.77
N ILE A 201 3.14 17.74 -1.06
CA ILE A 201 4.09 16.67 -0.75
C ILE A 201 5.33 16.87 -1.62
N LEU A 202 6.51 16.79 -1.01
CA LEU A 202 7.77 16.96 -1.70
C LEU A 202 8.05 15.80 -2.69
N PRO A 203 8.74 16.05 -3.80
CA PRO A 203 9.02 15.02 -4.80
C PRO A 203 9.78 13.81 -4.24
N GLU A 204 10.71 14.02 -3.31
CA GLU A 204 11.46 12.96 -2.62
C GLU A 204 10.55 12.09 -1.76
N THR A 205 9.64 12.67 -1.00
CA THR A 205 8.65 11.94 -0.19
C THR A 205 7.69 11.17 -1.09
N THR A 206 7.23 11.79 -2.17
CA THR A 206 6.38 11.12 -3.17
C THR A 206 7.10 9.92 -3.79
N ARG A 207 8.39 10.05 -4.11
CA ARG A 207 9.21 8.96 -4.65
C ARG A 207 9.39 7.83 -3.62
N ALA A 208 9.64 8.18 -2.36
CA ALA A 208 9.77 7.20 -1.27
C ALA A 208 8.48 6.41 -1.04
N LEU A 209 7.31 7.08 -1.05
CA LEU A 209 6.00 6.45 -0.91
C LEU A 209 5.65 5.48 -2.06
N ARG A 210 6.24 5.64 -3.23
CA ARG A 210 6.05 4.74 -4.39
C ARG A 210 6.91 3.48 -4.32
N GLN A 211 7.89 3.42 -3.40
CA GLN A 211 8.72 2.22 -3.27
C GLN A 211 7.94 1.07 -2.66
N PRO A 212 8.08 -0.16 -3.19
CA PRO A 212 7.50 -1.34 -2.57
C PRO A 212 8.07 -1.55 -1.16
N LEU A 213 7.25 -2.08 -0.25
CA LEU A 213 7.68 -2.45 1.11
C LEU A 213 8.72 -3.57 1.07
N PHE A 214 8.54 -4.55 0.19
CA PHE A 214 9.45 -5.68 0.00
C PHE A 214 9.72 -5.92 -1.49
N PRO A 215 10.87 -6.53 -1.85
CA PRO A 215 11.15 -7.00 -3.19
C PRO A 215 10.06 -7.93 -3.70
N ARG A 216 9.84 -7.97 -5.02
CA ARG A 216 8.72 -8.69 -5.64
C ARG A 216 8.68 -10.17 -5.25
N ALA A 217 9.79 -10.88 -5.36
CA ALA A 217 9.83 -12.31 -5.05
C ALA A 217 9.47 -12.60 -3.59
N VAL A 218 9.96 -11.77 -2.65
CA VAL A 218 9.65 -11.90 -1.21
C VAL A 218 8.16 -11.64 -0.96
N PHE A 219 7.62 -10.57 -1.54
CA PHE A 219 6.21 -10.23 -1.39
C PHE A 219 5.29 -11.34 -1.94
N GLU A 220 5.57 -11.86 -3.14
CA GLU A 220 4.75 -12.90 -3.76
C GLU A 220 4.75 -14.19 -2.92
N GLN A 221 5.90 -14.60 -2.38
CA GLN A 221 5.99 -15.77 -1.49
C GLN A 221 5.20 -15.55 -0.18
N MET A 222 5.33 -14.38 0.44
CA MET A 222 4.56 -14.05 1.65
C MET A 222 3.06 -13.98 1.37
N ALA A 223 2.67 -13.40 0.25
CA ALA A 223 1.27 -13.28 -0.15
C ALA A 223 0.65 -14.66 -0.39
N ASP A 224 1.31 -15.51 -1.17
CA ASP A 224 0.85 -16.87 -1.43
C ASP A 224 0.71 -17.67 -0.12
N ALA A 225 1.72 -17.62 0.75
CA ALA A 225 1.68 -18.30 2.04
C ALA A 225 0.57 -17.75 2.97
N SER A 226 0.22 -16.47 2.87
CA SER A 226 -0.80 -15.83 3.72
C SER A 226 -2.21 -16.35 3.50
N TRP A 227 -2.48 -16.93 2.33
CA TRP A 227 -3.79 -17.49 2.02
C TRP A 227 -4.00 -18.89 2.62
N GLY A 228 -2.95 -19.53 3.15
CA GLY A 228 -3.02 -20.87 3.70
C GLY A 228 -3.34 -21.92 2.63
N VAL A 229 -2.93 -21.68 1.38
CA VAL A 229 -3.12 -22.59 0.24
C VAL A 229 -1.81 -22.73 -0.51
N SER A 230 -1.40 -23.96 -0.81
CA SER A 230 -0.24 -24.22 -1.68
C SER A 230 -0.60 -23.90 -3.14
N ARG A 231 0.30 -23.23 -3.86
CA ARG A 231 0.10 -22.89 -5.28
C ARG A 231 0.00 -24.15 -6.15
N GLU A 232 0.88 -25.12 -5.89
CA GLU A 232 0.92 -26.38 -6.62
C GLU A 232 -0.37 -27.19 -6.41
N ASP A 233 -0.80 -27.31 -5.16
CA ASP A 233 -2.01 -28.04 -4.79
C ASP A 233 -3.28 -27.33 -5.27
N ALA A 234 -3.33 -25.99 -5.16
CA ALA A 234 -4.46 -25.21 -5.65
C ALA A 234 -4.63 -25.29 -7.17
N ALA A 235 -3.55 -25.34 -7.94
CA ALA A 235 -3.59 -25.50 -9.38
C ALA A 235 -4.10 -26.90 -9.81
N ALA A 236 -3.83 -27.93 -9.00
CA ALA A 236 -4.27 -29.31 -9.23
C ALA A 236 -5.64 -29.64 -8.61
N ALA A 237 -6.11 -28.81 -7.67
CA ALA A 237 -7.27 -29.10 -6.84
C ALA A 237 -8.59 -28.87 -7.55
N LYS A 238 -9.47 -29.86 -7.47
CA LYS A 238 -10.87 -29.76 -7.90
C LYS A 238 -11.82 -29.34 -6.76
N THR A 239 -11.31 -29.25 -5.53
CA THR A 239 -12.11 -28.89 -4.33
C THR A 239 -11.46 -27.72 -3.59
N PRO A 240 -12.24 -26.83 -2.97
CA PRO A 240 -11.71 -25.66 -2.24
C PRO A 240 -10.85 -26.00 -1.01
N GLU A 241 -10.98 -27.22 -0.45
CA GLU A 241 -10.23 -27.68 0.72
C GLU A 241 -8.84 -28.20 0.38
N ALA A 242 -8.60 -28.61 -0.87
CA ALA A 242 -7.31 -29.16 -1.28
C ALA A 242 -6.21 -28.08 -1.21
N GLY A 243 -5.05 -28.46 -0.71
CA GLY A 243 -3.89 -27.58 -0.60
C GLY A 243 -3.91 -26.60 0.58
N ARG A 244 -4.85 -26.72 1.53
CA ARG A 244 -4.84 -25.87 2.74
C ARG A 244 -3.61 -26.15 3.60
N LEU A 245 -2.91 -25.07 3.93
CA LEU A 245 -1.80 -25.10 4.88
C LEU A 245 -2.35 -24.91 6.31
N SER A 246 -1.74 -25.59 7.27
CA SER A 246 -1.99 -25.29 8.69
C SER A 246 -1.43 -23.90 9.04
N PRO A 247 -1.86 -23.32 10.18
CA PRO A 247 -1.29 -22.06 10.67
C PRO A 247 0.23 -22.13 10.86
N ALA A 248 0.79 -23.27 11.33
CA ALA A 248 2.22 -23.49 11.50
C ALA A 248 2.95 -23.52 10.15
N GLN A 249 2.42 -24.23 9.18
CA GLN A 249 2.97 -24.28 7.82
C GLN A 249 2.95 -22.93 7.12
N ALA A 250 1.84 -22.21 7.21
CA ALA A 250 1.70 -20.88 6.61
C ALA A 250 2.69 -19.88 7.24
N PHE A 251 2.80 -19.88 8.57
CA PHE A 251 3.74 -19.02 9.30
C PHE A 251 5.20 -19.34 8.96
N THR A 252 5.57 -20.63 8.91
CA THR A 252 6.93 -21.05 8.54
C THR A 252 7.29 -20.60 7.13
N ARG A 253 6.37 -20.69 6.17
CA ARG A 253 6.59 -20.20 4.80
C ARG A 253 6.76 -18.69 4.73
N GLN A 254 5.96 -17.93 5.49
CA GLN A 254 6.10 -16.47 5.58
C GLN A 254 7.47 -16.07 6.15
N MET A 255 7.92 -16.74 7.21
CA MET A 255 9.22 -16.51 7.80
C MET A 255 10.36 -16.88 6.84
N ALA A 256 10.27 -18.03 6.18
CA ALA A 256 11.26 -18.47 5.21
C ALA A 256 11.42 -17.49 4.05
N ALA A 257 10.33 -16.82 3.62
CA ALA A 257 10.38 -15.82 2.55
C ALA A 257 11.26 -14.59 2.87
N LEU A 258 11.57 -14.37 4.15
CA LEU A 258 12.45 -13.28 4.60
C LEU A 258 13.94 -13.64 4.57
N TYR A 259 14.30 -14.85 4.17
CA TYR A 259 15.70 -15.27 4.07
C TYR A 259 16.48 -14.43 3.06
N ASP A 260 17.65 -13.94 3.47
CA ASP A 260 18.58 -13.22 2.61
C ASP A 260 19.69 -14.21 2.12
N PRO A 261 19.66 -14.65 0.86
CA PRO A 261 20.69 -15.56 0.31
C PRO A 261 22.10 -14.97 0.33
N SER A 262 22.27 -13.65 0.46
CA SER A 262 23.60 -13.03 0.54
C SER A 262 24.33 -13.38 1.84
N THR A 263 23.58 -13.86 2.85
CA THR A 263 24.14 -14.33 4.14
C THR A 263 24.63 -15.78 4.11
N TRP A 264 24.53 -16.47 2.97
CA TRP A 264 24.98 -17.84 2.82
C TRP A 264 26.51 -17.94 2.96
N ASP A 265 27.00 -18.76 3.89
CA ASP A 265 28.41 -18.86 4.30
C ASP A 265 29.16 -20.06 3.70
N GLY A 266 28.63 -20.64 2.64
CA GLY A 266 29.29 -21.78 1.94
C GLY A 266 28.70 -23.14 2.30
N ARG A 267 27.74 -23.23 3.19
CA ARG A 267 27.02 -24.46 3.57
C ARG A 267 25.54 -24.24 3.71
N ASP A 268 24.76 -25.21 3.29
CA ASP A 268 23.32 -25.18 3.51
C ASP A 268 23.00 -25.45 5.00
N ARG A 269 21.98 -24.76 5.49
CA ARG A 269 21.46 -24.95 6.84
C ARG A 269 20.05 -25.49 6.78
N VAL A 270 19.73 -26.44 7.66
CA VAL A 270 18.37 -26.98 7.81
C VAL A 270 17.86 -26.61 9.19
N LEU A 271 16.94 -25.64 9.23
CA LEU A 271 16.26 -25.23 10.45
C LEU A 271 14.99 -26.05 10.62
N GLU A 272 14.88 -26.78 11.71
CA GLU A 272 13.68 -27.56 12.04
C GLU A 272 12.91 -26.88 13.15
N PHE A 273 11.65 -26.55 12.90
CA PHE A 273 10.71 -26.04 13.89
C PHE A 273 9.77 -27.15 14.31
N PHE A 274 9.77 -27.47 15.59
CA PHE A 274 8.74 -28.29 16.21
C PHE A 274 7.82 -27.39 17.03
N TYR A 275 6.61 -27.19 16.54
CA TYR A 275 5.61 -26.36 17.20
C TYR A 275 4.85 -27.19 18.25
N THR A 276 5.19 -26.96 19.52
CA THR A 276 4.74 -27.80 20.64
C THR A 276 3.26 -27.68 20.95
N ASP A 277 2.62 -26.57 20.61
CA ASP A 277 1.19 -26.32 20.79
C ASP A 277 0.31 -26.91 19.67
N THR A 278 0.88 -27.16 18.49
CA THR A 278 0.17 -27.80 17.36
C THR A 278 0.63 -29.23 17.09
N GLY A 279 1.80 -29.64 17.63
CA GLY A 279 2.43 -30.94 17.36
C GLY A 279 3.02 -31.07 15.97
N GLU A 280 3.14 -29.97 15.23
CA GLU A 280 3.62 -29.96 13.84
C GLU A 280 5.12 -29.71 13.73
N THR A 281 5.74 -30.36 12.77
CA THR A 281 7.14 -30.11 12.38
C THR A 281 7.18 -29.48 10.99
N CYS A 282 7.99 -28.42 10.83
CA CYS A 282 8.32 -27.80 9.56
C CYS A 282 9.84 -27.58 9.47
N GLN A 283 10.41 -27.70 8.27
CA GLN A 283 11.82 -27.39 8.06
C GLN A 283 11.98 -26.26 7.05
N ILE A 284 12.97 -25.40 7.27
CA ILE A 284 13.46 -24.40 6.31
C ILE A 284 14.87 -24.80 5.92
N VAL A 285 15.09 -25.06 4.65
CA VAL A 285 16.43 -25.28 4.09
C VAL A 285 16.92 -23.95 3.52
N LEU A 286 18.01 -23.43 4.06
CA LEU A 286 18.64 -22.17 3.63
C LEU A 286 19.85 -22.53 2.76
N GLY A 287 19.82 -22.15 1.50
CA GLY A 287 20.86 -22.43 0.52
C GLY A 287 21.34 -21.21 -0.23
N LYS A 288 22.37 -21.38 -1.07
CA LYS A 288 22.97 -20.31 -1.86
C LYS A 288 21.98 -19.58 -2.78
N ASP A 289 21.07 -20.35 -3.39
CA ASP A 289 20.16 -19.83 -4.41
C ASP A 289 18.78 -19.46 -3.85
N GLY A 290 18.63 -19.52 -2.52
CA GLY A 290 17.38 -19.20 -1.82
C GLY A 290 17.03 -20.22 -0.76
N GLN A 291 15.74 -20.30 -0.43
CA GLN A 291 15.20 -21.18 0.59
C GLN A 291 14.11 -22.10 0.06
N ARG A 292 13.88 -23.21 0.77
CA ARG A 292 12.71 -24.08 0.57
C ARG A 292 12.15 -24.56 1.90
N VAL A 293 10.84 -24.74 1.97
CA VAL A 293 10.16 -25.22 3.17
C VAL A 293 9.72 -26.66 2.95
N LEU A 294 10.06 -27.55 3.89
CA LEU A 294 9.65 -28.95 3.90
C LEU A 294 8.60 -29.17 4.97
N GLN A 295 7.56 -29.94 4.65
CA GLN A 295 6.45 -30.33 5.54
C GLN A 295 6.35 -31.84 5.68
N SER A 296 7.07 -32.57 4.85
CA SER A 296 7.33 -34.02 4.85
C SER A 296 8.72 -34.26 4.33
N ASP A 297 9.18 -35.52 4.31
CA ASP A 297 10.48 -35.92 3.79
C ASP A 297 11.63 -35.09 4.39
N PHE A 298 11.62 -34.98 5.71
CA PHE A 298 12.54 -34.12 6.47
C PHE A 298 13.99 -34.54 6.31
N LEU A 299 14.87 -33.56 6.21
CA LEU A 299 16.31 -33.71 6.15
C LEU A 299 16.91 -33.73 7.57
N PRO A 300 18.12 -34.27 7.76
CA PRO A 300 18.86 -34.04 9.01
C PRO A 300 19.00 -32.54 9.29
N CYS A 301 18.48 -32.10 10.42
CA CYS A 301 18.52 -30.68 10.76
C CYS A 301 19.89 -30.27 11.31
N THR A 302 20.32 -29.05 10.97
CA THR A 302 21.49 -28.40 11.58
C THR A 302 21.13 -27.69 12.88
N THR A 303 19.91 -27.15 12.94
CA THR A 303 19.37 -26.43 14.11
C THR A 303 17.92 -26.83 14.31
N ARG A 304 17.58 -27.28 15.53
CA ARG A 304 16.20 -27.60 15.91
C ARG A 304 15.70 -26.59 16.91
N ILE A 305 14.52 -26.05 16.66
CA ILE A 305 13.84 -25.05 17.49
C ILE A 305 12.51 -25.67 17.96
N GLU A 306 12.38 -25.89 19.26
CA GLU A 306 11.16 -26.36 19.90
C GLU A 306 10.46 -25.19 20.56
N THR A 307 9.26 -24.85 20.09
CA THR A 307 8.55 -23.64 20.52
C THR A 307 7.04 -23.79 20.31
N PRO A 308 6.21 -23.20 21.18
CA PRO A 308 4.83 -22.94 20.78
C PRO A 308 4.78 -22.00 19.58
N LEU A 309 3.91 -22.25 18.63
CA LEU A 309 3.70 -21.36 17.48
C LEU A 309 3.36 -19.93 17.94
N SER A 310 2.51 -19.82 18.97
CA SER A 310 2.11 -18.54 19.57
C SER A 310 3.26 -17.74 20.16
N VAL A 311 4.27 -18.40 20.74
CA VAL A 311 5.48 -17.75 21.28
C VAL A 311 6.32 -17.22 20.12
N TRP A 312 6.56 -18.04 19.08
CA TRP A 312 7.38 -17.65 17.95
C TRP A 312 6.75 -16.51 17.14
N GLN A 313 5.42 -16.48 17.03
CA GLN A 313 4.67 -15.36 16.44
C GLN A 313 4.86 -14.06 17.22
N LYS A 314 4.85 -14.11 18.56
CA LYS A 314 5.11 -12.93 19.42
C LYS A 314 6.55 -12.42 19.28
N ILE A 315 7.52 -13.32 19.17
CA ILE A 315 8.92 -12.95 18.91
C ILE A 315 9.01 -12.26 17.54
N GLY A 316 8.44 -12.85 16.52
CA GLY A 316 8.42 -12.27 15.16
C GLY A 316 7.68 -10.92 15.07
N SER A 317 6.71 -10.67 15.94
CA SER A 317 6.00 -9.37 16.01
C SER A 317 6.71 -8.32 16.87
N GLY A 318 7.78 -8.70 17.58
CA GLY A 318 8.46 -7.83 18.55
C GLY A 318 7.66 -7.60 19.84
N GLU A 319 6.57 -8.34 20.07
CA GLU A 319 5.81 -8.31 21.33
C GLU A 319 6.56 -9.04 22.46
N LEU A 320 7.48 -9.93 22.10
CA LEU A 320 8.31 -10.69 23.01
C LEU A 320 9.76 -10.65 22.54
N ASP A 321 10.67 -10.29 23.43
CA ASP A 321 12.10 -10.35 23.15
C ASP A 321 12.58 -11.80 23.06
N GLY A 322 13.20 -12.18 21.93
CA GLY A 322 13.62 -13.56 21.71
C GLY A 322 14.68 -14.06 22.67
N LYS A 323 15.60 -13.20 23.14
CA LYS A 323 16.64 -13.57 24.10
C LYS A 323 16.03 -13.79 25.50
N GLN A 324 15.10 -12.90 25.87
CA GLN A 324 14.37 -13.04 27.13
C GLN A 324 13.52 -14.31 27.14
N ALA A 325 12.75 -14.57 26.07
CA ALA A 325 11.93 -15.77 25.93
C ALA A 325 12.76 -17.06 26.05
N MET A 326 13.98 -17.05 25.53
CA MET A 326 14.89 -18.17 25.64
C MET A 326 15.43 -18.35 27.08
N MET A 327 15.81 -17.27 27.76
CA MET A 327 16.23 -17.32 29.19
C MET A 327 15.09 -17.79 30.09
N GLU A 328 13.86 -17.47 29.78
CA GLU A 328 12.66 -17.90 30.47
C GLU A 328 12.18 -19.30 30.05
N HIS A 329 12.95 -19.99 29.20
CA HIS A 329 12.64 -21.35 28.71
C HIS A 329 11.30 -21.48 27.95
N GLN A 330 10.82 -20.38 27.33
CA GLN A 330 9.61 -20.38 26.51
C GLN A 330 9.81 -21.11 25.18
N TYR A 331 11.05 -21.29 24.75
CA TYR A 331 11.45 -22.14 23.63
C TYR A 331 12.85 -22.70 23.86
N ARG A 332 13.23 -23.70 23.06
CA ARG A 332 14.54 -24.38 23.14
C ARG A 332 15.18 -24.45 21.77
N VAL A 333 16.51 -24.39 21.76
CA VAL A 333 17.30 -24.54 20.52
C VAL A 333 18.35 -25.62 20.75
N ALA A 334 18.51 -26.52 19.78
CA ALA A 334 19.52 -27.56 19.76
C ALA A 334 20.27 -27.56 18.42
N GLY A 335 21.54 -27.93 18.41
CA GLY A 335 22.40 -27.93 17.21
C GLY A 335 23.19 -26.64 17.02
N ASP A 336 23.32 -26.16 15.78
CA ASP A 336 24.10 -24.96 15.44
C ASP A 336 23.36 -23.69 15.91
N PHE A 337 23.88 -23.11 17.01
CA PHE A 337 23.30 -21.92 17.61
C PHE A 337 23.66 -20.62 16.88
N SER A 338 24.60 -20.66 15.93
CA SER A 338 25.04 -19.47 15.19
C SER A 338 23.91 -18.77 14.46
N VAL A 339 22.92 -19.52 13.96
CA VAL A 339 21.73 -18.98 13.31
C VAL A 339 20.93 -18.03 14.22
N MET A 340 20.84 -18.38 15.51
CA MET A 340 20.11 -17.54 16.49
C MET A 340 20.83 -16.22 16.79
N LEU A 341 22.16 -16.22 16.71
CA LEU A 341 22.98 -15.02 16.94
C LEU A 341 22.89 -14.03 15.77
N HIS A 342 22.67 -14.56 14.57
CA HIS A 342 22.62 -13.79 13.32
C HIS A 342 21.20 -13.80 12.71
N TRP A 343 20.16 -14.03 13.51
CA TRP A 343 18.79 -14.17 13.06
C TRP A 343 18.32 -12.98 12.22
N ASP A 344 18.55 -11.76 12.71
CA ASP A 344 18.12 -10.52 12.07
C ASP A 344 18.87 -10.24 10.75
N GLU A 345 20.09 -10.77 10.61
CA GLU A 345 20.85 -10.70 9.35
C GLU A 345 20.32 -11.71 8.34
N ILE A 346 20.08 -12.94 8.79
CA ILE A 346 19.65 -14.08 7.94
C ILE A 346 18.21 -13.88 7.43
N PHE A 347 17.32 -13.38 8.29
CA PHE A 347 15.91 -13.13 7.97
C PHE A 347 15.55 -11.64 7.98
N GLY A 348 16.56 -10.80 7.88
CA GLY A 348 16.44 -9.34 8.06
C GLY A 348 16.14 -8.55 6.80
N LEU A 349 15.63 -9.15 5.72
CA LEU A 349 15.14 -8.37 4.56
C LEU A 349 14.11 -7.29 4.94
N GLY A 350 13.80 -7.19 6.25
CA GLY A 350 12.88 -6.23 6.82
C GLY A 350 13.49 -4.95 7.40
N VAL A 351 14.79 -4.89 7.67
CA VAL A 351 15.36 -3.84 8.54
C VAL A 351 15.79 -2.57 7.81
N ALA A 352 16.14 -2.63 6.53
CA ALA A 352 16.48 -1.42 5.79
C ALA A 352 15.21 -0.67 5.37
N ALA A 353 15.05 0.57 5.84
CA ALA A 353 14.08 1.50 5.26
C ALA A 353 14.30 1.58 3.75
N PRO A 354 13.26 1.80 2.92
CA PRO A 354 13.41 1.97 1.48
C PRO A 354 14.38 3.13 1.24
N GLN A 355 15.63 2.81 0.92
CA GLN A 355 16.55 3.81 0.41
C GLN A 355 16.04 4.20 -0.98
N PRO A 356 15.97 5.49 -1.32
CA PRO A 356 15.65 5.89 -2.67
C PRO A 356 16.68 5.20 -3.59
N SER A 357 16.21 4.30 -4.44
CA SER A 357 17.05 3.68 -5.44
C SER A 357 17.69 4.80 -6.23
N ALA A 358 19.03 4.86 -6.24
CA ALA A 358 19.72 5.74 -7.17
C ALA A 358 19.19 5.36 -8.55
N GLU A 359 18.43 6.25 -9.19
CA GLU A 359 18.10 6.07 -10.59
C GLU A 359 19.39 5.74 -11.33
N PRO A 360 19.42 4.72 -12.20
CA PRO A 360 20.53 4.60 -13.11
C PRO A 360 20.58 5.95 -13.83
N ARG A 361 21.62 6.74 -13.57
CA ARG A 361 21.86 7.97 -14.31
C ARG A 361 21.74 7.58 -15.78
N LYS A 362 20.64 7.96 -16.44
CA LYS A 362 20.57 7.95 -17.88
C LYS A 362 21.83 8.68 -18.31
N LYS A 363 22.80 7.96 -18.82
CA LYS A 363 23.91 8.57 -19.54
C LYS A 363 23.24 9.33 -20.66
N THR A 364 22.99 10.59 -20.42
CA THR A 364 22.59 11.52 -21.46
C THR A 364 23.79 11.50 -22.40
N ASN A 365 23.63 10.85 -23.53
CA ASN A 365 24.64 10.84 -24.57
C ASN A 365 24.73 12.30 -25.04
N MET A 366 25.65 13.04 -24.43
CA MET A 366 25.93 14.45 -24.74
C MET A 366 26.31 14.62 -26.21
N THR A 367 26.73 13.53 -26.87
CA THR A 367 27.00 13.47 -28.30
C THR A 367 25.75 13.66 -29.17
N LEU A 368 24.54 13.30 -28.70
CA LEU A 368 23.30 13.50 -29.47
C LEU A 368 22.74 14.94 -29.35
N MET A 369 23.09 15.69 -28.31
CA MET A 369 22.67 17.09 -28.18
C MET A 369 23.49 18.08 -28.98
N LEU A 370 24.69 17.70 -29.44
CA LEU A 370 25.56 18.59 -30.25
C LEU A 370 25.29 18.47 -31.76
N LEU A 371 24.62 17.43 -32.22
CA LEU A 371 24.34 17.25 -33.64
C LEU A 371 23.48 18.36 -34.29
N PRO A 372 22.45 18.94 -33.65
CA PRO A 372 21.71 20.06 -34.24
C PRO A 372 22.56 21.36 -34.38
N TRP A 373 23.46 21.59 -33.43
CA TRP A 373 24.33 22.80 -33.45
C TRP A 373 25.45 22.70 -34.47
N MET A 374 26.01 21.54 -34.70
CA MET A 374 27.00 21.30 -35.75
C MET A 374 26.38 21.44 -37.15
N ALA A 375 25.14 20.97 -37.37
CA ALA A 375 24.45 21.15 -38.64
C ALA A 375 24.14 22.61 -38.95
N ILE A 376 23.82 23.43 -37.95
CA ILE A 376 23.59 24.89 -38.10
C ILE A 376 24.93 25.59 -38.41
N TRP A 377 26.04 25.17 -37.77
CA TRP A 377 27.37 25.78 -38.02
C TRP A 377 27.89 25.47 -39.43
N ILE A 378 27.69 24.25 -39.93
CA ILE A 378 28.05 23.84 -41.30
C ILE A 378 27.20 24.60 -42.34
N ALA A 379 25.89 24.75 -42.08
CA ALA A 379 25.00 25.51 -42.97
C ALA A 379 25.39 27.02 -43.05
N LEU A 380 25.77 27.63 -41.93
CA LEU A 380 26.22 29.03 -41.89
C LEU A 380 27.60 29.21 -42.55
N SER A 381 28.52 28.25 -42.48
CA SER A 381 29.82 28.29 -43.12
C SER A 381 29.73 28.13 -44.65
N ILE A 382 28.77 27.35 -45.15
CA ILE A 382 28.54 27.19 -46.58
C ILE A 382 27.89 28.43 -47.19
N HIS A 383 27.01 29.13 -46.47
CA HIS A 383 26.41 30.39 -46.94
C HIS A 383 27.42 31.57 -47.01
N ALA A 384 28.44 31.55 -46.16
CA ALA A 384 29.50 32.56 -46.18
C ALA A 384 30.52 32.38 -47.32
N GLN A 385 30.58 31.19 -47.94
CA GLN A 385 31.48 30.94 -49.09
C GLN A 385 30.82 31.08 -50.48
N ILE A 386 29.50 31.25 -50.56
CA ILE A 386 28.80 31.43 -51.85
C ILE A 386 28.40 32.89 -52.09
N GLY A 387 28.70 33.77 -51.14
CA GLY A 387 28.39 35.22 -51.21
C GLY A 387 29.62 36.11 -51.27
N ALA A 388 30.74 35.72 -52.00
CA ALA A 388 31.85 36.55 -52.32
C ALA A 388 32.20 36.42 -53.82
#